data_d8072591cef475c58aaec3aa21835818
#
_entry.id   d8072591cef475c58aaec3aa21835818
#
_cell.length_a   1.000
_cell.length_b   1.000
_cell.length_c   1.000
_cell.angle_alpha   90.00
_cell.angle_beta   90.00
_cell.angle_gamma   90.00
#
_symmetry.space_group_name_H-M   'P 1'
#
loop_
_entity.id
_entity.type
_entity.pdbx_description
1 polymer ?
#
loop_
_entity_poly.entity_id
_entity_poly.type
_entity_poly.pdbx_seq_one_letter_code
_entity_poly.pdbx_strand_id
1 'polypeptide(L)'
;MDKIVEDDELGRLIVRVNSRARSLVFRTKSDAVYVSVPPGTTLKEVKQAIENLRGKLLASRQKLARPLIDLDYKIDAEHFKLSLVSGEKDQFLANSRLGVMEIVCPPHADFTDEKLQSWLHKVIEESLRRNAKSILPSRLASLSKQCGLPYSSVKINSSPVSYTHLRAH
;
A
#
# COMPACT_ATOMS: atom_id res chain seq x y z
N MET A 1 -13.43 13.42 17.77
CA MET A 1 -13.12 12.09 18.29
C MET A 1 -13.47 11.07 17.23
N ASP A 2 -12.55 10.19 16.87
CA ASP A 2 -12.81 9.12 15.90
C ASP A 2 -13.57 8.00 16.61
N LYS A 3 -14.62 7.48 16.01
CA LYS A 3 -15.40 6.37 16.54
C LYS A 3 -15.01 5.11 15.79
N ILE A 4 -14.55 4.09 16.50
CA ILE A 4 -14.16 2.81 15.91
C ILE A 4 -15.35 1.86 16.09
N VAL A 5 -15.74 1.21 15.00
CA VAL A 5 -16.78 0.19 14.94
C VAL A 5 -16.18 -1.02 14.24
N GLU A 6 -16.41 -2.20 14.74
CA GLU A 6 -16.01 -3.44 14.09
C GLU A 6 -17.20 -4.04 13.33
N ASP A 7 -16.96 -4.50 12.11
CA ASP A 7 -17.92 -5.17 11.24
C ASP A 7 -17.33 -6.52 10.85
N ASP A 8 -18.14 -7.58 10.91
CA ASP A 8 -17.69 -8.96 10.72
C ASP A 8 -17.05 -9.22 9.36
N GLU A 9 -17.49 -8.53 8.31
CA GLU A 9 -16.98 -8.72 6.94
C GLU A 9 -16.03 -7.59 6.51
N LEU A 10 -16.36 -6.35 6.87
CA LEU A 10 -15.55 -5.18 6.50
C LEU A 10 -14.40 -4.94 7.50
N GLY A 11 -14.42 -5.62 8.65
CA GLY A 11 -13.46 -5.44 9.72
C GLY A 11 -13.56 -4.05 10.34
N ARG A 12 -12.44 -3.39 10.55
CA ARG A 12 -12.36 -2.13 11.28
C ARG A 12 -12.92 -0.95 10.48
N LEU A 13 -13.91 -0.26 11.05
CA LEU A 13 -14.50 0.97 10.51
C LEU A 13 -14.11 2.14 11.40
N ILE A 14 -13.54 3.19 10.83
CA ILE A 14 -13.15 4.42 11.56
C ILE A 14 -14.02 5.55 11.08
N VAL A 15 -15.00 5.92 11.92
CA VAL A 15 -15.95 7.00 11.63
C VAL A 15 -15.42 8.31 12.20
N ARG A 16 -15.24 9.30 11.34
CA ARG A 16 -14.73 10.62 11.68
C ARG A 16 -15.71 11.71 11.26
N VAL A 17 -16.07 12.57 12.18
CA VAL A 17 -16.87 13.78 11.86
C VAL A 17 -15.96 14.79 11.16
N ASN A 18 -16.41 15.26 10.01
CA ASN A 18 -15.73 16.28 9.22
C ASN A 18 -16.70 17.45 8.96
N SER A 19 -16.43 18.60 9.55
CA SER A 19 -17.27 19.81 9.44
C SER A 19 -17.43 20.34 8.01
N ARG A 20 -16.52 19.98 7.12
CA ARG A 20 -16.57 20.37 5.70
C ARG A 20 -17.25 19.33 4.81
N ALA A 21 -17.57 18.14 5.35
CA ALA A 21 -18.25 17.11 4.57
C ALA A 21 -19.73 17.48 4.39
N ARG A 22 -20.21 17.37 3.14
CA ARG A 22 -21.62 17.54 2.78
C ARG A 22 -22.35 16.21 2.61
N SER A 23 -21.63 15.12 2.57
CA SER A 23 -22.14 13.76 2.39
C SER A 23 -21.22 12.75 3.09
N LEU A 24 -21.69 11.51 3.23
CA LEU A 24 -20.90 10.39 3.70
C LEU A 24 -19.83 10.05 2.65
N VAL A 25 -18.57 10.02 3.06
CA VAL A 25 -17.44 9.63 2.19
C VAL A 25 -16.75 8.42 2.77
N PHE A 26 -16.70 7.36 1.97
CA PHE A 26 -16.01 6.11 2.32
C PHE A 26 -14.66 6.04 1.62
N ARG A 27 -13.63 5.67 2.38
CA ARG A 27 -12.27 5.42 1.86
C ARG A 27 -11.77 4.12 2.42
N THR A 28 -11.64 3.13 1.57
CA THR A 28 -11.08 1.83 1.93
C THR A 28 -9.56 1.92 1.91
N LYS A 29 -8.91 1.45 2.97
CA LYS A 29 -7.47 1.25 3.07
C LYS A 29 -7.18 -0.19 3.49
N SER A 30 -5.91 -0.59 3.47
CA SER A 30 -5.49 -1.94 3.87
C SER A 30 -5.81 -2.25 5.34
N ASP A 31 -5.77 -1.24 6.21
CA ASP A 31 -5.96 -1.35 7.66
C ASP A 31 -7.42 -1.19 8.12
N ALA A 32 -8.22 -0.38 7.41
CA ALA A 32 -9.58 -0.07 7.82
C ALA A 32 -10.40 0.56 6.69
N VAL A 33 -11.71 0.66 6.89
CA VAL A 33 -12.60 1.54 6.11
C VAL A 33 -12.81 2.84 6.89
N TYR A 34 -12.37 3.94 6.31
CA TYR A 34 -12.54 5.28 6.88
C TYR A 34 -13.82 5.91 6.38
N VAL A 35 -14.67 6.32 7.28
CA VAL A 35 -15.96 6.95 6.99
C VAL A 35 -15.94 8.40 7.49
N SER A 36 -15.89 9.36 6.57
CA SER A 36 -16.05 10.78 6.92
C SER A 36 -17.52 11.15 6.85
N VAL A 37 -18.04 11.70 7.93
CA VAL A 37 -19.47 12.03 8.08
C VAL A 37 -19.67 13.52 8.36
N PRO A 38 -20.74 14.15 7.86
CA PRO A 38 -21.14 15.49 8.25
C PRO A 38 -21.47 15.58 9.75
N PRO A 39 -21.41 16.78 10.36
CA PRO A 39 -21.92 16.99 11.71
C PRO A 39 -23.42 16.64 11.80
N GLY A 40 -23.82 16.02 12.91
CA GLY A 40 -25.22 15.61 13.13
C GLY A 40 -25.60 14.26 12.51
N THR A 41 -24.72 13.61 11.75
CA THR A 41 -24.98 12.27 11.22
C THR A 41 -25.11 11.24 12.35
N THR A 42 -26.19 10.48 12.33
CA THR A 42 -26.45 9.42 13.31
C THR A 42 -25.74 8.12 12.95
N LEU A 43 -25.47 7.28 13.94
CA LEU A 43 -24.91 5.93 13.70
C LEU A 43 -25.84 5.05 12.85
N LYS A 44 -27.16 5.27 12.94
CA LYS A 44 -28.14 4.54 12.13
C LYS A 44 -27.97 4.85 10.64
N GLU A 45 -27.78 6.12 10.30
CA GLU A 45 -27.53 6.54 8.91
C GLU A 45 -26.21 5.99 8.39
N VAL A 46 -25.16 5.99 9.21
CA VAL A 46 -23.88 5.38 8.84
C VAL A 46 -24.02 3.89 8.57
N LYS A 47 -24.70 3.13 9.44
CA LYS A 47 -24.94 1.70 9.25
C LYS A 47 -25.75 1.45 7.98
N GLN A 48 -26.81 2.19 7.74
CA GLN A 48 -27.63 2.04 6.53
C GLN A 48 -26.82 2.31 5.26
N ALA A 49 -25.94 3.31 5.26
CA ALA A 49 -25.09 3.62 4.14
C ALA A 49 -24.02 2.52 3.90
N ILE A 50 -23.50 1.93 4.97
CA ILE A 50 -22.58 0.78 4.89
C ILE A 50 -23.30 -0.40 4.23
N GLU A 51 -24.49 -0.76 4.68
CA GLU A 51 -25.28 -1.85 4.07
C GLU A 51 -25.51 -1.62 2.58
N ASN A 52 -25.92 -0.41 2.19
CA ASN A 52 -26.17 -0.06 0.79
C ASN A 52 -24.89 -0.15 -0.09
N LEU A 53 -23.73 0.03 0.50
CA LEU A 53 -22.43 0.03 -0.19
C LEU A 53 -21.59 -1.22 0.11
N ARG A 54 -22.09 -2.18 0.93
CA ARG A 54 -21.34 -3.34 1.43
C ARG A 54 -20.60 -4.06 0.31
N GLY A 55 -21.25 -4.44 -0.75
CA GLY A 55 -20.62 -5.14 -1.87
C GLY A 55 -19.49 -4.35 -2.54
N LYS A 56 -19.66 -3.03 -2.69
CA LYS A 56 -18.61 -2.16 -3.26
C LYS A 56 -17.42 -2.01 -2.30
N LEU A 57 -17.69 -1.91 -1.01
CA LEU A 57 -16.64 -1.80 0.02
C LEU A 57 -15.84 -3.10 0.14
N LEU A 58 -16.50 -4.26 0.11
CA LEU A 58 -15.85 -5.58 0.09
C LEU A 58 -14.98 -5.76 -1.15
N ALA A 59 -15.51 -5.46 -2.33
CA ALA A 59 -14.74 -5.53 -3.58
C ALA A 59 -13.53 -4.56 -3.56
N SER A 60 -13.70 -3.38 -2.96
CA SER A 60 -12.60 -2.43 -2.79
C SER A 60 -11.56 -2.95 -1.80
N ARG A 61 -11.95 -3.60 -0.71
CA ARG A 61 -11.03 -4.24 0.23
C ARG A 61 -10.26 -5.38 -0.40
N GLN A 62 -10.93 -6.25 -1.15
CA GLN A 62 -10.27 -7.35 -1.87
C GLN A 62 -9.21 -6.84 -2.84
N LYS A 63 -9.46 -5.73 -3.55
CA LYS A 63 -8.45 -5.09 -4.44
C LYS A 63 -7.27 -4.49 -3.67
N LEU A 64 -7.47 -4.12 -2.41
CA LEU A 64 -6.45 -3.55 -1.54
C LEU A 64 -5.81 -4.62 -0.64
N ALA A 65 -6.37 -5.82 -0.59
CA ALA A 65 -5.76 -6.95 0.11
C ALA A 65 -4.39 -7.21 -0.49
N ARG A 66 -3.36 -7.00 0.32
CA ARG A 66 -2.00 -7.32 -0.11
C ARG A 66 -1.88 -8.82 -0.24
N PRO A 67 -1.24 -9.32 -1.30
CA PRO A 67 -0.97 -10.74 -1.42
C PRO A 67 -0.17 -11.23 -0.20
N LEU A 68 -0.47 -12.41 0.27
CA LEU A 68 0.33 -13.06 1.32
C LEU A 68 1.76 -13.22 0.80
N ILE A 69 2.72 -12.81 1.60
CA ILE A 69 4.13 -12.99 1.30
C ILE A 69 4.58 -14.24 2.03
N ASP A 70 4.78 -15.31 1.29
CA ASP A 70 5.27 -16.61 1.75
C ASP A 70 6.45 -17.08 0.86
N LEU A 71 6.84 -18.34 0.97
CA LEU A 71 7.96 -18.90 0.18
C LEU A 71 7.67 -18.95 -1.33
N ASP A 72 6.41 -18.96 -1.74
CA ASP A 72 6.01 -18.96 -3.15
C ASP A 72 5.93 -17.54 -3.73
N TYR A 73 5.94 -16.52 -2.84
CA TYR A 73 5.88 -15.14 -3.26
C TYR A 73 7.17 -14.71 -3.96
N LYS A 74 7.05 -14.21 -5.19
CA LYS A 74 8.18 -13.73 -5.97
C LYS A 74 7.83 -12.47 -6.74
N ILE A 75 8.82 -11.65 -6.97
CA ILE A 75 8.76 -10.55 -7.92
C ILE A 75 9.80 -10.83 -9.00
N ASP A 76 9.37 -10.85 -10.25
CA ASP A 76 10.26 -10.97 -11.40
C ASP A 76 9.96 -9.84 -12.38
N ALA A 77 10.58 -8.70 -12.13
CA ALA A 77 10.47 -7.50 -12.95
C ALA A 77 11.82 -7.20 -13.63
N GLU A 78 11.79 -6.41 -14.70
CA GLU A 78 12.98 -6.05 -15.50
C GLU A 78 14.15 -5.56 -14.65
N HIS A 79 13.87 -4.78 -13.61
CA HIS A 79 14.90 -4.14 -12.79
C HIS A 79 14.84 -4.53 -11.32
N PHE A 80 14.00 -5.50 -10.94
CA PHE A 80 13.92 -5.97 -9.57
C PHE A 80 13.40 -7.41 -9.49
N LYS A 81 14.19 -8.26 -8.84
CA LYS A 81 13.84 -9.65 -8.56
C LYS A 81 13.81 -9.87 -7.05
N LEU A 82 12.78 -10.56 -6.58
CA LEU A 82 12.63 -10.97 -5.19
C LEU A 82 12.31 -12.47 -5.14
N SER A 83 12.98 -13.17 -4.25
CA SER A 83 12.64 -14.54 -3.85
C SER A 83 12.73 -14.70 -2.33
N LEU A 84 11.88 -15.58 -1.79
CA LEU A 84 12.01 -16.06 -0.44
C LEU A 84 12.48 -17.50 -0.47
N VAL A 85 13.41 -17.85 0.42
CA VAL A 85 13.98 -19.20 0.51
C VAL A 85 13.96 -19.66 1.97
N SER A 86 13.77 -20.96 2.19
CA SER A 86 13.88 -21.55 3.50
C SER A 86 15.36 -21.66 3.90
N GLY A 87 15.69 -21.23 5.10
CA GLY A 87 17.03 -21.33 5.69
C GLY A 87 17.05 -22.26 6.91
N GLU A 88 18.23 -22.49 7.45
CA GLU A 88 18.45 -23.34 8.62
C GLU A 88 18.43 -22.55 9.94
N LYS A 89 18.55 -21.23 9.90
CA LYS A 89 18.66 -20.37 11.07
C LYS A 89 17.29 -19.89 11.52
N ASP A 90 17.12 -19.73 12.81
CA ASP A 90 15.88 -19.25 13.47
C ASP A 90 15.69 -17.74 13.38
N GLN A 91 16.16 -17.13 12.28
CA GLN A 91 16.02 -15.69 12.06
C GLN A 91 15.85 -15.37 10.58
N PHE A 92 15.10 -14.31 10.28
CA PHE A 92 14.99 -13.77 8.93
C PHE A 92 16.26 -13.01 8.55
N LEU A 93 16.77 -13.28 7.36
CA LEU A 93 17.90 -12.54 6.78
C LEU A 93 17.46 -11.97 5.43
N ALA A 94 17.54 -10.64 5.29
CA ALA A 94 17.22 -9.97 4.04
C ALA A 94 18.51 -9.53 3.33
N ASN A 95 18.87 -10.20 2.27
CA ASN A 95 20.01 -9.86 1.42
C ASN A 95 19.50 -9.01 0.25
N SER A 96 19.93 -7.76 0.17
CA SER A 96 19.53 -6.87 -0.92
C SER A 96 20.76 -6.32 -1.61
N ARG A 97 20.86 -6.61 -2.90
CA ARG A 97 21.76 -5.96 -3.86
C ARG A 97 20.92 -5.20 -4.87
N LEU A 98 21.55 -4.28 -5.61
CA LEU A 98 20.84 -3.51 -6.61
C LEU A 98 20.13 -4.42 -7.63
N GLY A 99 18.82 -4.34 -7.71
CA GLY A 99 17.99 -5.14 -8.62
C GLY A 99 17.67 -6.56 -8.16
N VAL A 100 18.24 -7.04 -7.04
CA VAL A 100 17.98 -8.40 -6.53
C VAL A 100 17.79 -8.35 -5.01
N MET A 101 16.79 -9.04 -4.52
CA MET A 101 16.53 -9.22 -3.10
C MET A 101 16.20 -10.70 -2.82
N GLU A 102 16.85 -11.25 -1.82
CA GLU A 102 16.57 -12.59 -1.30
C GLU A 102 16.28 -12.49 0.20
N ILE A 103 15.18 -13.10 0.62
CA ILE A 103 14.82 -13.20 2.04
C ILE A 103 14.94 -14.66 2.46
N VAL A 104 15.90 -14.94 3.34
CA VAL A 104 16.05 -16.26 3.95
C VAL A 104 15.12 -16.31 5.16
N CYS A 105 14.22 -17.28 5.17
CA CYS A 105 13.18 -17.44 6.18
C CYS A 105 13.52 -18.61 7.12
N PRO A 106 13.19 -18.51 8.42
CA PRO A 106 13.29 -19.64 9.34
C PRO A 106 12.44 -20.83 8.88
N PRO A 107 12.83 -22.08 9.20
CA PRO A 107 12.12 -23.27 8.74
C PRO A 107 10.69 -23.39 9.30
N HIS A 108 10.40 -22.69 10.41
CA HIS A 108 9.10 -22.70 11.11
C HIS A 108 8.40 -21.33 11.07
N ALA A 109 8.68 -20.51 10.04
CA ALA A 109 8.06 -19.19 9.92
C ALA A 109 6.54 -19.30 9.73
N ASP A 110 5.79 -18.61 10.57
CA ASP A 110 4.34 -18.46 10.40
C ASP A 110 4.05 -17.25 9.52
N PHE A 111 3.86 -17.48 8.23
CA PHE A 111 3.55 -16.44 7.26
C PHE A 111 2.14 -15.86 7.43
N THR A 112 1.29 -16.42 8.29
CA THR A 112 -0.04 -15.86 8.59
C THR A 112 0.02 -14.77 9.68
N ASP A 113 1.16 -14.65 10.39
CA ASP A 113 1.35 -13.61 11.40
C ASP A 113 1.36 -12.21 10.75
N GLU A 114 0.44 -11.35 11.19
CA GLU A 114 0.28 -9.98 10.70
C GLU A 114 1.53 -9.11 10.93
N LYS A 115 2.26 -9.33 12.04
CA LYS A 115 3.49 -8.58 12.34
C LYS A 115 4.59 -8.97 11.36
N LEU A 116 4.73 -10.26 11.08
CA LEU A 116 5.66 -10.76 10.08
C LEU A 116 5.32 -10.21 8.69
N GLN A 117 4.06 -10.27 8.28
CA GLN A 117 3.61 -9.72 7.01
C GLN A 117 3.89 -8.22 6.91
N SER A 118 3.63 -7.46 7.95
CA SER A 118 3.93 -6.02 8.01
C SER A 118 5.43 -5.74 7.86
N TRP A 119 6.27 -6.54 8.50
CA TRP A 119 7.73 -6.45 8.38
C TRP A 119 8.21 -6.80 6.97
N LEU A 120 7.75 -7.91 6.39
CA LEU A 120 8.09 -8.33 5.02
C LEU A 120 7.73 -7.24 4.01
N HIS A 121 6.51 -6.72 4.06
CA HIS A 121 6.09 -5.61 3.19
C HIS A 121 7.01 -4.39 3.32
N LYS A 122 7.36 -4.00 4.55
CA LYS A 122 8.22 -2.84 4.80
C LYS A 122 9.63 -3.03 4.23
N VAL A 123 10.22 -4.20 4.44
CA VAL A 123 11.58 -4.51 3.97
C VAL A 123 11.63 -4.56 2.44
N ILE A 124 10.62 -5.16 1.81
CA ILE A 124 10.49 -5.20 0.34
C ILE A 124 10.28 -3.79 -0.22
N GLU A 125 9.38 -3.01 0.36
CA GLU A 125 9.14 -1.62 -0.07
C GLU A 125 10.40 -0.76 0.03
N GLU A 126 11.19 -0.91 1.09
CA GLU A 126 12.44 -0.18 1.25
C GLU A 126 13.49 -0.58 0.22
N SER A 127 13.60 -1.88 -0.09
CA SER A 127 14.49 -2.37 -1.14
C SER A 127 14.07 -1.84 -2.53
N LEU A 128 12.79 -1.89 -2.85
CA LEU A 128 12.24 -1.33 -4.09
C LEU A 128 12.51 0.18 -4.20
N ARG A 129 12.30 0.92 -3.10
CA ARG A 129 12.57 2.36 -3.06
C ARG A 129 14.04 2.69 -3.30
N ARG A 130 14.95 1.91 -2.71
CA ARG A 130 16.40 2.06 -2.89
C ARG A 130 16.79 1.79 -4.35
N ASN A 131 16.25 0.72 -4.92
CA ASN A 131 16.47 0.38 -6.32
C ASN A 131 15.91 1.46 -7.27
N ALA A 132 14.70 1.94 -7.02
CA ALA A 132 14.08 3.03 -7.80
C ALA A 132 14.91 4.32 -7.78
N LYS A 133 15.45 4.71 -6.62
CA LYS A 133 16.33 5.88 -6.48
C LYS A 133 17.62 5.76 -7.31
N SER A 134 18.11 4.56 -7.53
CA SER A 134 19.31 4.33 -8.33
C SER A 134 19.03 4.32 -9.83
N ILE A 135 17.87 3.80 -10.26
CA ILE A 135 17.58 3.57 -11.69
C ILE A 135 16.77 4.71 -12.31
N LEU A 136 15.72 5.19 -11.63
CA LEU A 136 14.76 6.10 -12.25
C LEU A 136 15.34 7.47 -12.64
N PRO A 137 16.26 8.10 -11.89
CA PRO A 137 16.80 9.40 -12.30
C PRO A 137 17.53 9.35 -13.65
N SER A 138 18.36 8.35 -13.88
CA SER A 138 19.09 8.20 -15.14
C SER A 138 18.15 7.90 -16.32
N ARG A 139 17.13 7.05 -16.07
CA ARG A 139 16.11 6.72 -17.07
C ARG A 139 15.26 7.94 -17.45
N LEU A 140 14.87 8.75 -16.44
CA LEU A 140 14.16 10.01 -16.66
C LEU A 140 15.01 11.01 -17.47
N ALA A 141 16.30 11.13 -17.14
CA ALA A 141 17.21 12.01 -17.88
C ALA A 141 17.31 11.60 -19.37
N SER A 142 17.39 10.29 -19.63
CA SER A 142 17.43 9.77 -21.01
C SER A 142 16.13 10.06 -21.75
N LEU A 143 14.98 9.82 -21.14
CA LEU A 143 13.67 10.10 -21.73
C LEU A 143 13.44 11.59 -21.94
N SER A 144 13.80 12.44 -20.98
CA SER A 144 13.74 13.90 -21.08
C SER A 144 14.51 14.39 -22.31
N LYS A 145 15.73 13.87 -22.52
CA LYS A 145 16.57 14.20 -23.67
C LYS A 145 15.95 13.74 -25.00
N GLN A 146 15.39 12.51 -25.02
CA GLN A 146 14.76 11.95 -26.22
C GLN A 146 13.48 12.71 -26.62
N CYS A 147 12.68 13.11 -25.63
CA CYS A 147 11.40 13.79 -25.86
C CYS A 147 11.52 15.32 -25.94
N GLY A 148 12.70 15.90 -25.69
CA GLY A 148 12.87 17.35 -25.63
C GLY A 148 12.11 18.03 -24.48
N LEU A 149 11.80 17.28 -23.40
CA LEU A 149 11.03 17.77 -22.25
C LEU A 149 11.97 17.95 -21.03
N PRO A 150 12.50 19.15 -20.80
CA PRO A 150 13.39 19.40 -19.67
C PRO A 150 12.63 19.32 -18.33
N TYR A 151 13.30 18.85 -17.28
CA TYR A 151 12.80 18.85 -15.91
C TYR A 151 13.83 19.46 -14.96
N SER A 152 13.36 20.09 -13.88
CA SER A 152 14.24 20.75 -12.90
C SER A 152 14.70 19.82 -11.77
N SER A 153 13.85 18.87 -11.36
CA SER A 153 14.15 17.95 -10.27
C SER A 153 13.30 16.69 -10.36
N VAL A 154 13.78 15.62 -9.73
CA VAL A 154 13.04 14.36 -9.57
C VAL A 154 12.95 13.96 -8.11
N LYS A 155 11.77 13.60 -7.65
CA LYS A 155 11.53 13.06 -6.32
C LYS A 155 10.78 11.74 -6.41
N ILE A 156 11.32 10.70 -5.78
CA ILE A 156 10.70 9.38 -5.75
C ILE A 156 9.95 9.24 -4.43
N ASN A 157 8.65 9.11 -4.52
CA ASN A 157 7.73 8.93 -3.39
C ASN A 157 7.05 7.57 -3.46
N SER A 158 6.70 7.01 -2.30
CA SER A 158 5.86 5.81 -2.19
C SER A 158 4.35 6.12 -2.11
N SER A 159 3.99 7.40 -1.98
CA SER A 159 2.58 7.80 -1.96
C SER A 159 2.01 7.79 -3.38
N PRO A 160 0.85 7.15 -3.62
CA PRO A 160 0.15 7.29 -4.89
C PRO A 160 -0.29 8.75 -5.03
N VAL A 161 0.43 9.51 -5.84
CA VAL A 161 0.01 10.86 -6.22
C VAL A 161 -0.99 10.72 -7.35
N SER A 162 -2.25 10.97 -7.05
CA SER A 162 -3.31 10.79 -8.04
C SER A 162 -3.33 11.86 -9.14
N TYR A 163 -2.68 13.01 -8.99
CA TYR A 163 -2.56 14.00 -10.06
C TYR A 163 -1.39 14.95 -9.83
N THR A 164 -0.52 15.06 -10.81
CA THR A 164 0.28 16.27 -11.01
C THR A 164 -0.58 17.25 -11.79
N HIS A 165 -0.92 18.39 -11.19
CA HIS A 165 -1.39 19.53 -11.98
C HIS A 165 -0.21 20.00 -12.84
N LEU A 166 -0.20 19.64 -14.11
CA LEU A 166 0.62 20.30 -15.11
C LEU A 166 0.05 21.72 -15.24
N ARG A 167 0.64 22.69 -14.57
CA ARG A 167 0.47 24.10 -14.94
C ARG A 167 1.30 24.31 -16.20
N ALA A 168 0.65 24.36 -17.34
CA ALA A 168 1.21 24.97 -18.52
C ALA A 168 1.40 26.46 -18.19
N HIS A 169 2.63 26.95 -18.29
CA HIS A 169 2.96 28.37 -18.33
C HIS A 169 2.98 28.83 -19.77
#